data_fe929dc22cbefc2239c7b3283f2709fd
#
_entry.id   fe929dc22cbefc2239c7b3283f2709fd
#
_cell.length_a   1.000
_cell.length_b   1.000
_cell.length_c   1.000
_cell.angle_alpha   90.00
_cell.angle_beta   90.00
_cell.angle_gamma   90.00
#
_symmetry.space_group_name_H-M   'P 1'
#
loop_
_entity.id
_entity.type
_entity.pdbx_description
1 polymer ?
#
loop_
_entity_poly.entity_id
_entity_poly.type
_entity_poly.pdbx_seq_one_letter_code
_entity_poly.pdbx_strand_id
1 'polypeptide(L)'
;LVITAFVARRLLRFRHMLACRRRGLIVLTDRYPQDQIPGAYDGTVFPPNVEGGRFVSWLASQERKAFHWMASHKPDLVIKLNVDLEVACARKPDHKRESLARKIAITPQLTFGGAQLVDI
;
A
#
# COMPACT_ATOMS: atom_id res chain seq x y z
N LEU A 1 19.18 -1.52 -4.26
CA LEU A 1 18.91 -2.56 -5.28
C LEU A 1 17.73 -3.45 -4.92
N VAL A 2 17.65 -3.96 -3.69
CA VAL A 2 16.55 -4.83 -3.24
C VAL A 2 15.20 -4.11 -3.31
N ILE A 3 15.15 -2.86 -2.86
CA ILE A 3 13.93 -2.05 -2.89
C ILE A 3 13.48 -1.82 -4.34
N THR A 4 14.40 -1.52 -5.24
CA THR A 4 14.10 -1.32 -6.67
C THR A 4 13.54 -2.58 -7.31
N ALA A 5 14.14 -3.73 -7.04
CA ALA A 5 13.64 -5.03 -7.54
C ALA A 5 12.24 -5.33 -6.98
N PHE A 6 12.00 -5.02 -5.72
CA PHE A 6 10.70 -5.19 -5.07
C PHE A 6 9.62 -4.31 -5.73
N VAL A 7 9.93 -3.04 -5.98
CA VAL A 7 9.02 -2.10 -6.66
C VAL A 7 8.74 -2.56 -8.09
N ALA A 8 9.76 -2.97 -8.84
CA ALA A 8 9.61 -3.47 -10.21
C ALA A 8 8.70 -4.70 -10.26
N ARG A 9 8.91 -5.66 -9.36
CA ARG A 9 8.05 -6.85 -9.24
C ARG A 9 6.60 -6.49 -8.93
N ARG A 10 6.41 -5.51 -8.06
CA ARG A 10 5.08 -5.01 -7.70
C ARG A 10 4.38 -4.34 -8.89
N LEU A 11 5.11 -3.54 -9.66
CA LEU A 11 4.59 -2.94 -10.87
C LEU A 11 4.15 -3.98 -11.90
N LEU A 12 4.96 -5.01 -12.13
CA LEU A 12 4.62 -6.10 -13.06
C LEU A 12 3.35 -6.83 -12.64
N ARG A 13 3.21 -7.14 -11.36
CA ARG A 13 2.00 -7.76 -10.81
C ARG A 13 0.78 -6.85 -10.97
N PHE A 14 0.96 -5.56 -10.72
CA PHE A 14 -0.10 -4.59 -10.86
C PHE A 14 -0.57 -4.45 -12.31
N ARG A 15 0.35 -4.41 -13.27
CA ARG A 15 0.03 -4.39 -14.70
C ARG A 15 -0.72 -5.65 -15.12
N HIS A 16 -0.32 -6.81 -14.62
CA HIS A 16 -1.02 -8.06 -14.86
C HIS A 16 -2.45 -8.03 -14.30
N MET A 17 -2.62 -7.52 -13.10
CA MET A 17 -3.94 -7.33 -12.48
C MET A 17 -4.84 -6.43 -13.35
N LEU A 18 -4.31 -5.31 -13.83
CA LEU A 18 -5.07 -4.41 -14.72
C LEU A 18 -5.47 -5.11 -16.02
N ALA A 19 -4.59 -5.92 -16.60
CA ALA A 19 -4.90 -6.70 -17.79
C ALA A 19 -6.04 -7.69 -17.53
N CYS A 20 -6.02 -8.40 -16.40
CA CYS A 20 -7.10 -9.30 -15.98
C CYS A 20 -8.43 -8.55 -15.82
N ARG A 21 -8.39 -7.39 -15.18
CA ARG A 21 -9.58 -6.55 -15.00
C ARG A 21 -10.17 -6.09 -16.33
N ARG A 22 -9.34 -5.69 -17.31
CA ARG A 22 -9.78 -5.32 -18.65
C ARG A 22 -10.44 -6.47 -19.40
N ARG A 23 -10.07 -7.71 -19.07
CA ARG A 23 -10.66 -8.93 -19.62
C ARG A 23 -11.99 -9.32 -18.96
N GLY A 24 -12.46 -8.53 -18.01
CA GLY A 24 -13.69 -8.78 -17.28
C GLY A 24 -13.57 -9.78 -16.13
N LEU A 25 -12.36 -10.10 -15.71
CA LEU A 25 -12.13 -10.99 -14.57
C LEU A 25 -12.30 -10.27 -13.24
N ILE A 26 -12.84 -10.96 -12.25
CA ILE A 26 -12.86 -10.47 -10.87
C ILE A 26 -11.48 -10.69 -10.27
N VAL A 27 -10.86 -9.60 -9.79
CA VAL A 27 -9.53 -9.64 -9.17
C VAL A 27 -9.67 -9.31 -7.70
N LEU A 28 -9.23 -10.22 -6.85
CA LEU A 28 -9.15 -10.02 -5.40
C LEU A 28 -7.70 -9.76 -5.01
N THR A 29 -7.49 -8.70 -4.26
CA THR A 29 -6.17 -8.35 -3.72
C THR A 29 -6.24 -8.22 -2.21
N ASP A 30 -5.29 -8.81 -1.52
CA ASP A 30 -5.15 -8.70 -0.08
C ASP A 30 -4.74 -7.29 0.36
N ARG A 31 -3.95 -6.61 -0.48
CA ARG A 31 -3.46 -5.26 -0.26
C ARG A 31 -3.50 -4.48 -1.55
N TYR A 32 -3.67 -3.17 -1.43
CA TYR A 32 -3.71 -2.29 -2.59
C TYR A 32 -2.70 -1.13 -2.43
N PRO A 33 -1.94 -0.77 -3.48
CA PRO A 33 -1.01 0.34 -3.41
C PRO A 33 -1.71 1.66 -3.06
N GLN A 34 -1.08 2.44 -2.20
CA GLN A 34 -1.55 3.78 -1.84
C GLN A 34 -0.37 4.74 -1.76
N ASP A 35 -0.59 5.98 -2.07
CA ASP A 35 0.40 7.06 -1.97
C ASP A 35 -0.01 8.15 -0.97
N GLN A 36 -1.08 7.94 -0.25
CA GLN A 36 -1.64 8.88 0.70
C GLN A 36 -0.78 9.01 1.97
N ILE A 37 -0.32 7.87 2.50
CA ILE A 37 0.50 7.82 3.71
C ILE A 37 1.77 7.02 3.42
N PRO A 38 2.93 7.68 3.31
CA PRO A 38 4.21 7.00 3.08
C PRO A 38 4.60 6.07 4.24
N GLY A 39 5.22 4.95 3.91
CA GLY A 39 5.72 3.99 4.89
C GLY A 39 4.66 3.19 5.62
N ALA A 40 3.39 3.35 5.28
CA ALA A 40 2.28 2.62 5.89
C ALA A 40 1.60 1.69 4.89
N TYR A 41 1.27 0.48 5.33
CA TYR A 41 0.66 -0.55 4.50
C TYR A 41 1.43 -0.74 3.19
N ASP A 42 0.78 -0.59 2.07
CA ASP A 42 1.40 -0.74 0.75
C ASP A 42 1.80 0.61 0.14
N GLY A 43 2.22 1.54 0.97
CA GLY A 43 2.81 2.81 0.57
C GLY A 43 4.28 2.70 0.16
N THR A 44 4.88 3.84 -0.14
CA THR A 44 6.29 3.94 -0.51
C THR A 44 7.20 3.49 0.62
N VAL A 45 8.30 2.82 0.28
CA VAL A 45 9.30 2.34 1.24
C VAL A 45 10.31 3.42 1.59
N PHE A 46 10.73 4.23 0.61
CA PHE A 46 11.63 5.35 0.86
C PHE A 46 10.93 6.44 1.67
N PRO A 47 11.59 6.98 2.72
CA PRO A 47 11.04 8.10 3.48
C PRO A 47 10.90 9.35 2.60
N PRO A 48 10.02 10.30 2.96
CA PRO A 48 9.88 11.55 2.21
C PRO A 48 11.17 12.37 2.12
N ASN A 49 11.98 12.32 3.16
CA ASN A 49 13.29 12.98 3.24
C ASN A 49 14.38 11.93 3.18
N VAL A 50 14.77 11.55 1.97
CA VAL A 50 15.84 10.57 1.76
C VAL A 50 17.19 11.24 1.91
N GLU A 51 17.97 10.79 2.88
CA GLU A 51 19.37 11.11 3.00
C GLU A 51 20.19 10.14 2.14
N GLY A 52 20.99 10.68 1.26
CA GLY A 52 21.81 9.88 0.36
C GLY A 52 22.23 10.67 -0.86
N GLY A 53 23.01 10.06 -1.73
CA GLY A 53 23.46 10.67 -2.97
C GLY A 53 22.34 10.88 -3.99
N ARG A 54 22.69 11.53 -5.10
CA ARG A 54 21.75 11.79 -6.21
C ARG A 54 21.07 10.52 -6.74
N PHE A 55 21.78 9.40 -6.71
CA PHE A 55 21.25 8.11 -7.16
C PHE A 55 20.11 7.62 -6.27
N VAL A 56 20.26 7.69 -4.94
CA VAL A 56 19.22 7.30 -3.98
C VAL A 56 18.02 8.22 -4.09
N SER A 57 18.23 9.52 -4.24
CA SER A 57 17.15 10.50 -4.46
C SER A 57 16.38 10.21 -5.76
N TRP A 58 17.09 9.83 -6.81
CA TRP A 58 16.48 9.45 -8.07
C TRP A 58 15.63 8.17 -7.93
N LEU A 59 16.15 7.15 -7.25
CA LEU A 59 15.40 5.92 -6.96
C LEU A 59 14.13 6.20 -6.15
N ALA A 60 14.22 7.03 -5.13
CA ALA A 60 13.06 7.43 -4.34
C ALA A 60 12.03 8.18 -5.18
N SER A 61 12.48 9.04 -6.11
CA SER A 61 11.60 9.71 -7.06
C SER A 61 10.90 8.73 -7.99
N GLN A 62 11.60 7.72 -8.49
CA GLN A 62 11.00 6.67 -9.34
C GLN A 62 9.97 5.84 -8.56
N GLU A 63 10.27 5.52 -7.30
CA GLU A 63 9.31 4.82 -6.44
C GLU A 63 8.02 5.65 -6.26
N ARG A 64 8.14 6.93 -5.93
CA ARG A 64 6.98 7.81 -5.77
C ARG A 64 6.12 7.89 -7.04
N LYS A 65 6.77 8.01 -8.20
CA LYS A 65 6.06 8.01 -9.51
C LYS A 65 5.33 6.70 -9.76
N ALA A 66 5.98 5.58 -9.46
CA ALA A 66 5.39 4.26 -9.62
C ALA A 66 4.17 4.07 -8.71
N PHE A 67 4.26 4.43 -7.45
CA PHE A 67 3.15 4.34 -6.50
C PHE A 67 2.01 5.30 -6.85
N HIS A 68 2.34 6.53 -7.26
CA HIS A 68 1.34 7.48 -7.72
C HIS A 68 0.58 6.95 -8.93
N TRP A 69 1.28 6.36 -9.89
CA TRP A 69 0.65 5.73 -11.05
C TRP A 69 -0.25 4.56 -10.65
N MET A 70 0.22 3.67 -9.77
CA MET A 70 -0.59 2.57 -9.28
C MET A 70 -1.82 3.06 -8.51
N ALA A 71 -1.65 4.04 -7.63
CA ALA A 71 -2.73 4.62 -6.84
C ALA A 71 -3.76 5.40 -7.69
N SER A 72 -3.38 5.90 -8.87
CA SER A 72 -4.29 6.57 -9.80
C SER A 72 -5.34 5.62 -10.38
N HIS A 73 -5.08 4.32 -10.37
CA HIS A 73 -6.02 3.28 -10.77
C HIS A 73 -6.82 2.83 -9.54
N LYS A 74 -7.85 3.58 -9.18
CA LYS A 74 -8.65 3.24 -8.00
C LYS A 74 -9.29 1.86 -8.11
N PRO A 75 -9.36 1.08 -7.02
CA PRO A 75 -10.11 -0.17 -7.00
C PRO A 75 -11.62 0.10 -7.12
N ASP A 76 -12.36 -0.90 -7.57
CA ASP A 76 -13.82 -0.78 -7.68
C ASP A 76 -14.50 -0.83 -6.31
N LEU A 77 -13.97 -1.68 -5.43
CA LEU A 77 -14.48 -1.85 -4.07
C LEU A 77 -13.33 -2.15 -3.11
N VAL A 78 -13.31 -1.48 -1.98
CA VAL A 78 -12.38 -1.75 -0.87
C VAL A 78 -13.16 -2.15 0.36
N ILE A 79 -12.80 -3.29 0.93
CA ILE A 79 -13.35 -3.77 2.19
C ILE A 79 -12.30 -3.53 3.27
N LYS A 80 -12.60 -2.69 4.24
CA LYS A 80 -11.73 -2.45 5.39
C LYS A 80 -12.17 -3.33 6.55
N LEU A 81 -11.29 -4.22 6.96
CA LEU A 81 -11.52 -5.07 8.12
C LEU A 81 -11.00 -4.36 9.36
N ASN A 82 -11.90 -3.85 10.16
CA ASN A 82 -11.57 -3.12 11.37
C ASN A 82 -11.44 -4.10 12.55
N VAL A 83 -10.48 -3.83 13.42
CA VAL A 83 -10.21 -4.66 14.59
C VAL A 83 -9.77 -3.77 15.75
N ASP A 84 -10.20 -4.12 16.97
CA ASP A 84 -9.73 -3.47 18.18
C ASP A 84 -8.27 -3.83 18.47
N LEU A 85 -7.55 -2.89 19.07
CA LEU A 85 -6.13 -3.06 19.38
C LEU A 85 -5.89 -4.29 20.27
N GLU A 86 -6.72 -4.50 21.26
CA GLU A 86 -6.58 -5.65 22.18
C GLU A 86 -6.75 -6.98 21.45
N VAL A 87 -7.72 -7.06 20.54
CA VAL A 87 -7.93 -8.25 19.70
C VAL A 87 -6.76 -8.46 18.75
N ALA A 88 -6.25 -7.40 18.14
CA ALA A 88 -5.10 -7.47 17.25
C ALA A 88 -3.86 -7.96 17.98
N CYS A 89 -3.60 -7.47 19.18
CA CYS A 89 -2.47 -7.88 20.03
C CYS A 89 -2.61 -9.36 20.44
N ALA A 90 -3.82 -9.81 20.76
CA ALA A 90 -4.06 -11.20 21.13
C ALA A 90 -3.83 -12.17 19.95
N ARG A 91 -4.20 -11.77 18.74
CA ARG A 91 -4.00 -12.57 17.51
C ARG A 91 -2.55 -12.61 17.03
N LYS A 92 -1.79 -11.55 17.29
CA LYS A 92 -0.40 -11.39 16.86
C LYS A 92 0.50 -10.96 18.02
N PRO A 93 0.72 -11.84 19.02
CA PRO A 93 1.48 -11.48 20.22
C PRO A 93 2.95 -11.19 19.93
N ASP A 94 3.49 -11.66 18.81
CA ASP A 94 4.86 -11.41 18.35
C ASP A 94 5.05 -10.03 17.70
N HIS A 95 3.97 -9.31 17.40
CA HIS A 95 4.02 -7.96 16.87
C HIS A 95 4.07 -6.91 17.98
N LYS A 96 4.80 -5.82 17.73
CA LYS A 96 4.84 -4.71 18.67
C LYS A 96 3.49 -4.03 18.75
N ARG A 97 3.01 -3.77 19.97
CA ARG A 97 1.74 -3.07 20.21
C ARG A 97 1.67 -1.72 19.50
N GLU A 98 2.76 -0.95 19.50
CA GLU A 98 2.85 0.36 18.84
C GLU A 98 2.64 0.24 17.32
N SER A 99 3.23 -0.78 16.70
CA SER A 99 3.07 -1.04 15.27
C SER A 99 1.62 -1.38 14.92
N LEU A 100 0.97 -2.21 15.71
CA LEU A 100 -0.44 -2.58 15.52
C LEU A 100 -1.36 -1.36 15.75
N ALA A 101 -1.12 -0.58 16.77
CA ALA A 101 -1.86 0.65 17.05
C ALA A 101 -1.77 1.65 15.90
N ARG A 102 -0.58 1.83 15.33
CA ARG A 102 -0.35 2.70 14.18
C ARG A 102 -1.14 2.23 12.96
N LYS A 103 -1.13 0.95 12.66
CA LYS A 103 -1.89 0.38 11.54
C LYS A 103 -3.39 0.59 11.71
N ILE A 104 -3.91 0.35 12.89
CA ILE A 104 -5.32 0.54 13.23
C ILE A 104 -5.72 2.01 13.08
N ALA A 105 -4.88 2.94 13.51
CA ALA A 105 -5.14 4.38 13.40
C ALA A 105 -5.11 4.88 11.95
N ILE A 106 -4.27 4.28 11.09
CA ILE A 106 -4.12 4.68 9.69
C ILE A 106 -5.26 4.18 8.81
N THR A 107 -5.77 2.99 9.04
CA THR A 107 -6.78 2.35 8.19
C THR A 107 -8.00 3.26 7.90
N PRO A 108 -8.61 3.96 8.87
CA PRO A 108 -9.74 4.83 8.58
C PRO A 108 -9.40 6.03 7.70
N GLN A 109 -8.14 6.43 7.65
CA GLN A 109 -7.70 7.60 6.89
C GLN A 109 -7.49 7.32 5.41
N LEU A 110 -7.34 6.06 5.02
CA LEU A 110 -7.09 5.67 3.64
C LEU A 110 -8.38 5.75 2.81
N THR A 111 -8.32 6.49 1.70
CA THR A 111 -9.47 6.71 0.81
C THR A 111 -9.39 5.96 -0.51
N PHE A 112 -8.21 5.45 -0.86
CA PHE A 112 -7.96 4.70 -2.10
C PHE A 112 -8.48 5.42 -3.35
N GLY A 113 -8.18 6.73 -3.45
CA GLY A 113 -8.57 7.54 -4.61
C GLY A 113 -10.07 7.77 -4.76
N GLY A 114 -10.83 7.66 -3.68
CA GLY A 114 -12.28 7.81 -3.71
C GLY A 114 -13.03 6.56 -4.14
N ALA A 115 -12.41 5.37 -4.01
CA ALA A 115 -13.07 4.10 -4.26
C ALA A 115 -14.24 3.87 -3.31
N GLN A 116 -15.17 3.01 -3.71
CA GLN A 116 -16.25 2.58 -2.82
C GLN A 116 -15.67 1.81 -1.63
N LEU A 117 -15.95 2.27 -0.42
CA LEU A 117 -15.43 1.69 0.81
C LEU A 117 -16.54 0.99 1.60
N VAL A 118 -16.23 -0.18 2.12
CA VAL A 118 -17.09 -0.92 3.05
C VAL A 118 -16.28 -1.22 4.30
N ASP A 119 -16.77 -0.78 5.45
CA ASP A 119 -16.18 -1.05 6.76
C ASP A 119 -16.89 -2.22 7.44
N ILE A 120 -16.11 -3.17 7.92
CA ILE A 120 -16.62 -4.32 8.66
C ILE A 120 -16.03 -4.36 10.07
#